data_64d70c09d3039244e8cd07411d58bf1d
#
_entry.id   64d70c09d3039244e8cd07411d58bf1d
#
_cell.length_a   1.000
_cell.length_b   1.000
_cell.length_c   1.000
_cell.angle_alpha   90.00
_cell.angle_beta   90.00
_cell.angle_gamma   90.00
#
_symmetry.space_group_name_H-M   'P 1'
#
loop_
_entity.id
_entity.type
_entity.pdbx_description
1 polymer ?
#
loop_
_entity_poly.entity_id
_entity_poly.type
_entity_poly.pdbx_seq_one_letter_code
_entity_poly.pdbx_strand_id
1 'polypeptide(L)'
;MKRISINILLILVISLSLTAAAFAKSPEAETDSYIVVMSRDPVIAYEGDEAGLPATKPDKGGKVNPNSAHVKKYQKALKADHQASLADAGVDGDALVHHYTVALNGYSAFLTEAEAKDIAAQPGVTLVLPDQMRYVDTDSSPAFLGLTGPAGAWQTGYDGEGVIVGVIDTGIWPEHPSFADDGTFPPAPVLDGSRPNCEFGNTAHNVNDAPFECNNKLVGARQMLDTYRLYIGAEA
;
A
#
# COMPACT_ATOMS: atom_id res chain seq x y z
N MET A 1 -70.51 21.25 6.22
CA MET A 1 -69.66 20.38 7.04
C MET A 1 -68.87 19.34 6.22
N LYS A 2 -69.39 18.69 5.16
CA LYS A 2 -68.62 17.69 4.34
C LYS A 2 -67.39 18.24 3.58
N ARG A 3 -67.41 19.50 3.13
CA ARG A 3 -66.27 20.09 2.35
C ARG A 3 -65.06 20.43 3.25
N ILE A 4 -65.25 20.72 4.50
CA ILE A 4 -64.14 21.02 5.46
C ILE A 4 -63.40 19.74 5.82
N SER A 5 -64.08 18.62 5.96
CA SER A 5 -63.46 17.35 6.26
C SER A 5 -62.55 16.80 5.13
N ILE A 6 -62.89 17.06 3.86
CA ILE A 6 -62.12 16.61 2.71
C ILE A 6 -60.82 17.44 2.61
N ASN A 7 -60.83 18.74 2.85
CA ASN A 7 -59.65 19.57 2.81
C ASN A 7 -58.67 19.29 3.97
N ILE A 8 -59.17 18.98 5.17
CA ILE A 8 -58.34 18.55 6.29
C ILE A 8 -57.69 17.20 6.02
N LEU A 9 -58.42 16.26 5.42
CA LEU A 9 -57.89 14.97 5.05
C LEU A 9 -56.78 15.09 3.96
N LEU A 10 -56.98 15.96 2.97
CA LEU A 10 -55.99 16.21 1.90
C LEU A 10 -54.70 16.86 2.45
N ILE A 11 -54.78 17.79 3.38
CA ILE A 11 -53.63 18.43 4.02
C ILE A 11 -52.88 17.41 4.88
N LEU A 12 -53.57 16.51 5.57
CA LEU A 12 -52.96 15.47 6.40
C LEU A 12 -52.21 14.42 5.55
N VAL A 13 -52.75 14.05 4.39
CA VAL A 13 -52.09 13.15 3.43
C VAL A 13 -50.82 13.79 2.80
N ILE A 14 -50.91 15.08 2.44
CA ILE A 14 -49.75 15.78 1.88
C ILE A 14 -48.65 15.98 2.91
N SER A 15 -49.00 16.29 4.19
CA SER A 15 -48.01 16.40 5.25
C SER A 15 -47.32 15.07 5.60
N LEU A 16 -48.06 13.94 5.52
CA LEU A 16 -47.50 12.61 5.76
C LEU A 16 -46.59 12.14 4.63
N SER A 17 -46.84 12.55 3.37
CA SER A 17 -45.99 12.22 2.24
C SER A 17 -44.70 13.05 2.20
N LEU A 18 -44.70 14.28 2.73
CA LEU A 18 -43.46 15.08 2.84
C LEU A 18 -42.50 14.57 3.94
N THR A 19 -43.03 13.97 5.01
CA THR A 19 -42.20 13.41 6.07
C THR A 19 -41.55 12.06 5.70
N ALA A 20 -42.16 11.30 4.78
CA ALA A 20 -41.59 10.04 4.32
C ALA A 20 -40.36 10.22 3.42
N ALA A 21 -40.23 11.36 2.72
CA ALA A 21 -39.08 11.67 1.89
C ALA A 21 -37.83 12.08 2.71
N ALA A 22 -38.01 12.48 3.98
CA ALA A 22 -36.91 12.92 4.84
C ALA A 22 -36.11 11.76 5.49
N PHE A 23 -36.56 10.52 5.36
CA PHE A 23 -35.92 9.32 5.93
C PHE A 23 -35.33 8.36 4.88
N ALA A 24 -35.33 8.76 3.60
CA ALA A 24 -34.55 8.02 2.62
C ALA A 24 -33.06 8.28 2.93
N LYS A 25 -32.38 7.34 3.61
CA LYS A 25 -30.93 7.33 3.71
C LYS A 25 -30.41 7.43 2.27
N SER A 26 -29.66 8.49 1.96
CA SER A 26 -28.97 8.56 0.67
C SER A 26 -28.17 7.26 0.51
N PRO A 27 -28.14 6.65 -0.68
CA PRO A 27 -27.28 5.51 -0.89
C PRO A 27 -25.86 5.95 -0.47
N GLU A 28 -25.26 5.16 0.41
CA GLU A 28 -23.87 5.36 0.81
C GLU A 28 -23.04 5.29 -0.45
N ALA A 29 -22.25 6.33 -0.72
CA ALA A 29 -21.45 6.39 -1.92
C ALA A 29 -20.46 5.21 -1.88
N GLU A 30 -20.36 4.49 -2.97
CA GLU A 30 -19.42 3.38 -3.11
C GLU A 30 -17.98 3.94 -2.99
N THR A 31 -17.18 3.30 -2.15
CA THR A 31 -15.77 3.66 -1.95
C THR A 31 -14.87 2.60 -2.56
N ASP A 32 -13.81 3.04 -3.22
CA ASP A 32 -12.74 2.20 -3.75
C ASP A 32 -11.41 2.54 -3.09
N SER A 33 -10.45 1.64 -3.18
CA SER A 33 -9.08 1.91 -2.73
C SER A 33 -8.37 2.83 -3.72
N TYR A 34 -7.77 3.92 -3.22
CA TYR A 34 -6.95 4.85 -4.01
C TYR A 34 -5.58 5.02 -3.39
N ILE A 35 -4.58 5.23 -4.25
CA ILE A 35 -3.21 5.60 -3.88
C ILE A 35 -3.03 7.07 -4.18
N VAL A 36 -2.70 7.85 -3.15
CA VAL A 36 -2.42 9.29 -3.24
C VAL A 36 -0.93 9.50 -3.12
N VAL A 37 -0.32 10.12 -4.13
CA VAL A 37 1.10 10.49 -4.15
C VAL A 37 1.23 11.97 -3.86
N MET A 38 2.06 12.30 -2.88
CA MET A 38 2.30 13.69 -2.46
C MET A 38 3.63 14.22 -2.99
N SER A 39 3.72 15.52 -3.16
CA SER A 39 4.87 16.20 -3.80
C SER A 39 6.09 16.35 -2.91
N ARG A 40 5.90 16.32 -1.58
CA ARG A 40 7.00 16.43 -0.63
C ARG A 40 7.92 15.21 -0.73
N ASP A 41 9.23 15.40 -0.59
CA ASP A 41 10.21 14.34 -0.74
C ASP A 41 9.98 13.17 0.24
N PRO A 42 10.12 11.91 -0.21
CA PRO A 42 10.16 10.77 0.70
C PRO A 42 11.47 10.75 1.50
N VAL A 43 11.52 9.93 2.55
CA VAL A 43 12.70 9.81 3.43
C VAL A 43 14.01 9.60 2.68
N ILE A 44 13.99 8.81 1.61
CA ILE A 44 15.22 8.50 0.82
C ILE A 44 15.76 9.71 0.04
N ALA A 45 14.95 10.73 -0.21
CA ALA A 45 15.30 11.87 -1.03
C ALA A 45 15.44 13.19 -0.24
N TYR A 46 14.90 13.27 0.97
CA TYR A 46 14.80 14.50 1.72
C TYR A 46 16.16 15.05 2.19
N GLU A 47 16.51 16.26 1.75
CA GLU A 47 17.81 16.91 1.96
C GLU A 47 17.86 17.83 3.20
N GLY A 48 16.73 18.00 3.93
CA GLY A 48 16.73 18.77 5.18
C GLY A 48 16.51 20.28 4.97
N ASP A 49 15.76 20.66 3.97
CA ASP A 49 15.47 22.05 3.60
C ASP A 49 14.41 22.74 4.48
N GLU A 50 13.74 21.99 5.35
CA GLU A 50 12.74 22.54 6.26
C GLU A 50 13.28 22.75 7.67
N ALA A 51 12.97 23.92 8.25
CA ALA A 51 13.39 24.28 9.60
C ALA A 51 12.91 23.25 10.64
N GLY A 52 13.86 22.73 11.40
CA GLY A 52 13.57 21.75 12.46
C GLY A 52 13.44 20.31 11.98
N LEU A 53 13.54 20.02 10.69
CA LEU A 53 13.54 18.68 10.12
C LEU A 53 14.92 18.38 9.50
N PRO A 54 15.80 17.63 10.17
CA PRO A 54 17.10 17.28 9.63
C PRO A 54 16.99 16.37 8.40
N ALA A 55 17.98 16.44 7.51
CA ALA A 55 18.08 15.58 6.33
C ALA A 55 17.97 14.09 6.70
N THR A 56 17.31 13.33 5.82
CA THR A 56 17.15 11.87 5.96
C THR A 56 17.70 11.10 4.78
N LYS A 57 17.99 11.80 3.66
CA LYS A 57 18.68 11.25 2.50
C LYS A 57 20.02 10.66 2.92
N PRO A 58 20.32 9.41 2.62
CA PRO A 58 21.61 8.81 2.94
C PRO A 58 22.71 9.37 2.05
N ASP A 59 23.94 9.33 2.53
CA ASP A 59 25.12 9.61 1.71
C ASP A 59 25.22 8.64 0.53
N LYS A 60 26.00 9.02 -0.48
CA LYS A 60 26.19 8.17 -1.69
C LYS A 60 26.67 6.77 -1.30
N GLY A 61 25.90 5.76 -1.67
CA GLY A 61 26.15 4.36 -1.33
C GLY A 61 25.73 3.96 0.09
N GLY A 62 25.21 4.92 0.86
CA GLY A 62 24.61 4.64 2.18
C GLY A 62 23.21 4.08 2.11
N LYS A 63 22.71 3.63 3.26
CA LYS A 63 21.33 3.14 3.44
C LYS A 63 20.58 4.03 4.42
N VAL A 64 19.27 4.16 4.21
CA VAL A 64 18.40 4.79 5.20
C VAL A 64 18.39 3.95 6.47
N ASN A 65 18.62 4.59 7.61
CA ASN A 65 18.38 3.96 8.91
C ASN A 65 16.97 4.32 9.40
N PRO A 66 15.98 3.44 9.29
CA PRO A 66 14.59 3.73 9.65
C PRO A 66 14.42 3.98 11.16
N ASN A 67 15.37 3.55 11.98
CA ASN A 67 15.35 3.73 13.42
C ASN A 67 15.98 5.05 13.89
N SER A 68 16.62 5.82 13.02
CA SER A 68 17.20 7.10 13.39
C SER A 68 16.14 8.11 13.86
N ALA A 69 16.50 8.97 14.81
CA ALA A 69 15.61 10.01 15.31
C ALA A 69 15.15 10.99 14.20
N HIS A 70 16.05 11.27 13.24
CA HIS A 70 15.77 12.14 12.10
C HIS A 70 14.70 11.54 11.19
N VAL A 71 14.88 10.27 10.80
CA VAL A 71 13.91 9.54 9.96
C VAL A 71 12.56 9.46 10.64
N LYS A 72 12.50 9.03 11.89
CA LYS A 72 11.23 8.96 12.66
C LYS A 72 10.53 10.31 12.76
N LYS A 73 11.31 11.40 12.97
CA LYS A 73 10.74 12.74 13.04
C LYS A 73 10.15 13.17 11.69
N TYR A 74 10.87 12.93 10.60
CA TYR A 74 10.42 13.28 9.27
C TYR A 74 9.21 12.43 8.83
N GLN A 75 9.24 11.12 9.07
CA GLN A 75 8.08 10.25 8.83
C GLN A 75 6.83 10.72 9.58
N LYS A 76 6.98 11.20 10.82
CA LYS A 76 5.86 11.76 11.58
C LYS A 76 5.28 12.99 10.89
N ALA A 77 6.12 13.86 10.32
CA ALA A 77 5.67 15.03 9.56
C ALA A 77 4.90 14.60 8.30
N LEU A 78 5.46 13.68 7.51
CA LEU A 78 4.79 13.16 6.31
C LEU A 78 3.42 12.54 6.64
N LYS A 79 3.34 11.74 7.70
CA LYS A 79 2.07 11.15 8.15
C LYS A 79 1.05 12.18 8.58
N ALA A 80 1.49 13.30 9.17
CA ALA A 80 0.61 14.40 9.51
C ALA A 80 0.04 15.08 8.25
N ASP A 81 0.86 15.24 7.20
CA ASP A 81 0.42 15.77 5.91
C ASP A 81 -0.62 14.86 5.24
N HIS A 82 -0.43 13.52 5.33
CA HIS A 82 -1.41 12.55 4.81
C HIS A 82 -2.77 12.70 5.51
N GLN A 83 -2.76 12.82 6.83
CA GLN A 83 -3.98 13.02 7.61
C GLN A 83 -4.64 14.37 7.32
N ALA A 84 -3.85 15.42 7.15
CA ALA A 84 -4.36 16.74 6.79
C ALA A 84 -5.03 16.73 5.41
N SER A 85 -4.41 16.06 4.42
CA SER A 85 -4.98 15.90 3.08
C SER A 85 -6.36 15.22 3.09
N LEU A 86 -6.54 14.16 3.88
CA LEU A 86 -7.84 13.52 4.06
C LEU A 86 -8.85 14.47 4.74
N ALA A 87 -8.44 15.11 5.83
CA ALA A 87 -9.30 16.02 6.57
C ALA A 87 -9.74 17.23 5.73
N ASP A 88 -8.86 17.78 4.89
CA ASP A 88 -9.16 18.89 3.97
C ASP A 88 -10.19 18.48 2.88
N ALA A 89 -10.26 17.20 2.54
CA ALA A 89 -11.29 16.65 1.67
C ALA A 89 -12.57 16.23 2.43
N GLY A 90 -12.61 16.41 3.75
CA GLY A 90 -13.75 15.99 4.57
C GLY A 90 -13.84 14.49 4.79
N VAL A 91 -12.77 13.74 4.50
CA VAL A 91 -12.69 12.28 4.65
C VAL A 91 -12.28 11.93 6.08
N ASP A 92 -12.93 10.93 6.65
CA ASP A 92 -12.57 10.43 7.99
C ASP A 92 -11.17 9.79 7.95
N GLY A 93 -10.41 9.97 9.03
CA GLY A 93 -9.08 9.37 9.18
C GLY A 93 -9.07 7.86 9.16
N ASP A 94 -10.18 7.22 9.50
CA ASP A 94 -10.35 5.76 9.46
C ASP A 94 -10.39 5.21 8.02
N ALA A 95 -10.61 6.06 7.01
CA ALA A 95 -10.49 5.68 5.61
C ALA A 95 -9.05 5.40 5.18
N LEU A 96 -8.04 5.87 5.94
CA LEU A 96 -6.63 5.68 5.63
C LEU A 96 -6.21 4.23 5.90
N VAL A 97 -5.62 3.58 4.90
CA VAL A 97 -5.15 2.19 4.98
C VAL A 97 -3.65 2.13 5.26
N HIS A 98 -2.85 2.79 4.43
CA HIS A 98 -1.39 2.76 4.55
C HIS A 98 -0.75 4.14 4.40
N HIS A 99 0.38 4.33 5.09
CA HIS A 99 1.29 5.45 4.87
C HIS A 99 2.55 4.98 4.13
N TYR A 100 2.85 5.62 3.02
CA TYR A 100 4.11 5.46 2.29
C TYR A 100 5.01 6.65 2.62
N THR A 101 6.20 6.42 3.15
CA THR A 101 7.07 7.51 3.62
C THR A 101 8.53 7.35 3.21
N VAL A 102 8.96 6.15 2.80
CA VAL A 102 10.40 5.86 2.61
C VAL A 102 10.83 6.07 1.17
N ALA A 103 10.36 5.26 0.24
CA ALA A 103 10.70 5.34 -1.19
C ALA A 103 9.72 6.21 -1.97
N LEU A 104 8.51 6.34 -1.47
CA LEU A 104 7.43 7.17 -1.97
C LEU A 104 6.87 7.98 -0.80
N ASN A 105 6.42 9.21 -1.04
CA ASN A 105 5.60 9.95 -0.11
C ASN A 105 4.14 9.92 -0.57
N GLY A 106 3.27 9.38 0.26
CA GLY A 106 1.85 9.25 -0.04
C GLY A 106 1.13 8.30 0.90
N TYR A 107 -0.09 7.97 0.55
CA TYR A 107 -0.92 7.07 1.35
C TYR A 107 -1.93 6.32 0.47
N SER A 108 -2.50 5.24 1.00
CA SER A 108 -3.70 4.64 0.42
C SER A 108 -4.89 4.84 1.35
N ALA A 109 -6.07 5.02 0.77
CA ALA A 109 -7.31 5.23 1.49
C ALA A 109 -8.51 4.72 0.70
N PHE A 110 -9.59 4.36 1.40
CA PHE A 110 -10.88 4.12 0.78
C PHE A 110 -11.59 5.46 0.56
N LEU A 111 -11.86 5.78 -0.69
CA LEU A 111 -12.41 7.05 -1.12
C LEU A 111 -13.56 6.84 -2.10
N THR A 112 -14.53 7.73 -2.08
CA THR A 112 -15.44 7.88 -3.21
C THR A 112 -14.71 8.56 -4.38
N GLU A 113 -15.24 8.43 -5.59
CA GLU A 113 -14.68 9.12 -6.77
C GLU A 113 -14.65 10.65 -6.60
N ALA A 114 -15.62 11.22 -5.89
CA ALA A 114 -15.68 12.65 -5.62
C ALA A 114 -14.55 13.08 -4.68
N GLU A 115 -14.36 12.38 -3.56
CA GLU A 115 -13.27 12.64 -2.61
C GLU A 115 -11.90 12.48 -3.25
N ALA A 116 -11.71 11.44 -4.09
CA ALA A 116 -10.48 11.24 -4.83
C ALA A 116 -10.17 12.43 -5.78
N LYS A 117 -11.19 13.00 -6.42
CA LYS A 117 -11.05 14.21 -7.25
C LYS A 117 -10.73 15.46 -6.43
N ASP A 118 -11.38 15.62 -5.29
CA ASP A 118 -11.12 16.75 -4.39
C ASP A 118 -9.70 16.69 -3.83
N ILE A 119 -9.22 15.51 -3.45
CA ILE A 119 -7.84 15.27 -3.02
C ILE A 119 -6.86 15.55 -4.17
N ALA A 120 -7.17 15.11 -5.39
CA ALA A 120 -6.31 15.35 -6.56
C ALA A 120 -6.15 16.85 -6.90
N ALA A 121 -7.08 17.69 -6.49
CA ALA A 121 -7.02 19.14 -6.68
C ALA A 121 -6.25 19.88 -5.58
N GLN A 122 -5.85 19.22 -4.50
CA GLN A 122 -5.17 19.83 -3.36
C GLN A 122 -3.74 20.25 -3.71
N PRO A 123 -3.27 21.41 -3.20
CA PRO A 123 -1.86 21.74 -3.22
C PRO A 123 -1.05 20.67 -2.48
N GLY A 124 0.05 20.20 -3.10
CA GLY A 124 0.90 19.18 -2.49
C GLY A 124 0.52 17.74 -2.85
N VAL A 125 -0.56 17.50 -3.57
CA VAL A 125 -0.87 16.22 -4.19
C VAL A 125 -0.37 16.21 -5.63
N THR A 126 0.40 15.19 -5.99
CA THR A 126 0.98 15.04 -7.34
C THR A 126 0.11 14.15 -8.21
N LEU A 127 -0.47 13.09 -7.62
CA LEU A 127 -1.20 12.08 -8.36
C LEU A 127 -2.16 11.33 -7.43
N VAL A 128 -3.33 10.99 -7.94
CA VAL A 128 -4.28 10.07 -7.31
C VAL A 128 -4.61 8.97 -8.32
N LEU A 129 -4.39 7.74 -7.94
CA LEU A 129 -4.61 6.56 -8.77
C LEU A 129 -5.57 5.59 -8.08
N PRO A 130 -6.50 4.96 -8.82
CA PRO A 130 -7.21 3.81 -8.28
C PRO A 130 -6.23 2.67 -8.02
N ASP A 131 -6.37 2.04 -6.85
CA ASP A 131 -5.64 0.83 -6.51
C ASP A 131 -6.31 -0.35 -7.19
N GLN A 132 -5.66 -0.92 -8.19
CA GLN A 132 -6.22 -1.93 -9.06
C GLN A 132 -5.53 -3.27 -8.87
N MET A 133 -6.31 -4.34 -8.88
CA MET A 133 -5.78 -5.68 -8.94
C MET A 133 -4.91 -5.85 -10.20
N ARG A 134 -3.67 -6.31 -10.00
CA ARG A 134 -2.76 -6.67 -11.08
C ARG A 134 -2.59 -8.18 -11.10
N TYR A 135 -2.49 -8.72 -12.30
CA TYR A 135 -2.25 -10.14 -12.53
C TYR A 135 -0.82 -10.33 -12.99
N VAL A 136 -0.25 -11.50 -12.69
CA VAL A 136 1.10 -11.84 -13.12
C VAL A 136 1.15 -11.96 -14.64
N ASP A 137 2.22 -11.38 -15.21
CA ASP A 137 2.50 -11.41 -16.64
C ASP A 137 3.77 -12.24 -16.85
N THR A 138 3.81 -13.07 -17.86
CA THR A 138 4.95 -13.65 -18.58
C THR A 138 6.08 -14.38 -17.81
N ASP A 139 6.40 -15.55 -18.34
CA ASP A 139 7.57 -16.41 -18.02
C ASP A 139 8.68 -16.32 -19.08
N SER A 140 8.38 -15.71 -20.25
CA SER A 140 9.29 -15.68 -21.41
C SER A 140 10.17 -14.44 -21.51
N SER A 141 10.04 -13.48 -20.58
CA SER A 141 10.79 -12.22 -20.59
C SER A 141 12.30 -12.40 -20.63
N PRO A 142 12.94 -13.32 -19.89
CA PRO A 142 14.39 -13.47 -19.92
C PRO A 142 14.91 -13.87 -21.32
N ALA A 143 14.19 -14.74 -22.00
CA ALA A 143 14.52 -15.14 -23.36
C ALA A 143 14.30 -14.00 -24.38
N PHE A 144 13.18 -13.30 -24.26
CA PHE A 144 12.85 -12.14 -25.09
C PHE A 144 13.90 -11.02 -24.95
N LEU A 145 14.36 -10.77 -23.74
CA LEU A 145 15.41 -9.77 -23.46
C LEU A 145 16.83 -10.24 -23.83
N GLY A 146 16.99 -11.47 -24.32
CA GLY A 146 18.28 -12.01 -24.69
C GLY A 146 19.20 -12.32 -23.51
N LEU A 147 18.68 -12.48 -22.30
CA LEU A 147 19.48 -12.73 -21.10
C LEU A 147 20.01 -14.18 -21.05
N THR A 148 19.24 -15.12 -21.59
CA THR A 148 19.51 -16.58 -21.51
C THR A 148 20.30 -17.15 -22.68
N GLY A 149 20.48 -16.40 -23.78
CA GLY A 149 21.21 -16.88 -24.97
C GLY A 149 22.71 -17.05 -24.74
N PRO A 150 23.45 -17.74 -25.66
CA PRO A 150 24.90 -17.96 -25.52
C PRO A 150 25.74 -16.69 -25.38
N ALA A 151 25.25 -15.54 -25.86
CA ALA A 151 25.84 -14.23 -25.68
C ALA A 151 25.07 -13.37 -24.67
N GLY A 152 24.16 -13.97 -23.92
CA GLY A 152 23.33 -13.27 -22.94
C GLY A 152 24.12 -12.86 -21.70
N ALA A 153 23.60 -11.89 -20.96
CA ALA A 153 24.25 -11.33 -19.78
C ALA A 153 24.58 -12.40 -18.74
N TRP A 154 23.72 -13.41 -18.57
CA TRP A 154 23.95 -14.51 -17.61
C TRP A 154 25.15 -15.40 -17.96
N GLN A 155 25.47 -15.54 -19.26
CA GLN A 155 26.63 -16.31 -19.68
C GLN A 155 27.96 -15.53 -19.55
N THR A 156 27.88 -14.23 -19.34
CA THR A 156 29.05 -13.35 -19.19
C THR A 156 29.36 -13.03 -17.72
N GLY A 157 28.71 -13.70 -16.77
CA GLY A 157 28.93 -13.55 -15.33
C GLY A 157 28.14 -12.42 -14.68
N TYR A 158 27.19 -11.82 -15.40
CA TYR A 158 26.24 -10.86 -14.81
C TYR A 158 24.98 -11.60 -14.35
N ASP A 159 25.14 -12.42 -13.32
CA ASP A 159 24.11 -13.30 -12.77
C ASP A 159 23.44 -12.76 -11.49
N GLY A 160 23.93 -11.60 -11.00
CA GLY A 160 23.37 -10.94 -9.83
C GLY A 160 23.94 -11.45 -8.50
N GLU A 161 25.07 -12.17 -8.51
CA GLU A 161 25.71 -12.61 -7.27
C GLU A 161 25.90 -11.45 -6.28
N GLY A 162 25.51 -11.62 -5.03
CA GLY A 162 25.57 -10.62 -3.96
C GLY A 162 24.50 -9.54 -4.03
N VAL A 163 23.60 -9.57 -5.03
CA VAL A 163 22.49 -8.63 -5.15
C VAL A 163 21.24 -9.20 -4.47
N ILE A 164 20.61 -8.40 -3.60
CA ILE A 164 19.32 -8.73 -3.01
C ILE A 164 18.23 -8.20 -3.94
N VAL A 165 17.38 -9.11 -4.42
CA VAL A 165 16.23 -8.79 -5.29
C VAL A 165 14.95 -8.95 -4.48
N GLY A 166 14.13 -7.90 -4.44
CA GLY A 166 12.77 -7.96 -3.93
C GLY A 166 11.80 -8.22 -5.07
N VAL A 167 10.94 -9.22 -4.90
CA VAL A 167 9.89 -9.55 -5.86
C VAL A 167 8.54 -9.33 -5.19
N ILE A 168 7.65 -8.59 -5.84
CA ILE A 168 6.25 -8.43 -5.44
C ILE A 168 5.44 -9.34 -6.34
N ASP A 169 4.85 -10.38 -5.76
CA ASP A 169 4.19 -11.46 -6.50
C ASP A 169 2.88 -11.87 -5.79
N THR A 170 2.15 -12.77 -6.41
CA THR A 170 0.93 -13.39 -5.86
C THR A 170 1.21 -14.54 -4.91
N GLY A 171 2.46 -14.93 -4.77
CA GLY A 171 2.93 -15.99 -3.89
C GLY A 171 4.28 -16.54 -4.33
N ILE A 172 4.79 -17.48 -3.56
CA ILE A 172 6.05 -18.15 -3.78
C ILE A 172 5.93 -19.62 -3.33
N TRP A 173 6.64 -20.49 -4.02
CA TRP A 173 6.86 -21.86 -3.59
C TRP A 173 8.27 -21.97 -2.99
N PRO A 174 8.42 -21.85 -1.65
CA PRO A 174 9.73 -21.70 -1.01
C PRO A 174 10.60 -22.96 -1.12
N GLU A 175 9.99 -24.16 -1.22
CA GLU A 175 10.69 -25.43 -1.36
C GLU A 175 11.20 -25.69 -2.78
N HIS A 176 10.92 -24.79 -3.74
CA HIS A 176 11.42 -24.93 -5.10
C HIS A 176 12.97 -24.93 -5.11
N PRO A 177 13.62 -25.83 -5.88
CA PRO A 177 15.08 -25.93 -5.90
C PRO A 177 15.83 -24.62 -6.19
N SER A 178 15.18 -23.67 -6.89
CA SER A 178 15.75 -22.33 -7.14
C SER A 178 16.00 -21.52 -5.88
N PHE A 179 15.38 -21.87 -4.75
CA PHE A 179 15.56 -21.19 -3.46
C PHE A 179 16.38 -22.01 -2.47
N ALA A 180 16.90 -23.17 -2.90
CA ALA A 180 17.74 -23.99 -2.04
C ALA A 180 19.06 -23.26 -1.73
N ASP A 181 19.43 -23.24 -0.44
CA ASP A 181 20.74 -22.81 0.02
C ASP A 181 21.68 -24.02 -0.01
N ASP A 182 22.63 -23.99 -0.90
CA ASP A 182 23.66 -25.04 -1.04
C ASP A 182 24.89 -24.78 -0.16
N GLY A 183 24.83 -23.78 0.70
CA GLY A 183 25.90 -23.37 1.61
C GLY A 183 26.94 -22.43 0.98
N THR A 184 26.77 -22.03 -0.27
CA THR A 184 27.67 -21.08 -0.94
C THR A 184 27.24 -19.62 -0.74
N PHE A 185 25.99 -19.38 -0.37
CA PHE A 185 25.46 -18.03 -0.18
C PHE A 185 25.98 -17.41 1.13
N PRO A 186 26.36 -16.11 1.10
CA PRO A 186 26.73 -15.40 2.30
C PRO A 186 25.54 -15.34 3.27
N PRO A 187 25.80 -15.19 4.60
CA PRO A 187 24.72 -15.02 5.55
C PRO A 187 23.75 -13.90 5.16
N ALA A 188 22.46 -14.15 5.32
CA ALA A 188 21.44 -13.15 5.04
C ALA A 188 21.73 -11.85 5.80
N PRO A 189 21.51 -10.68 5.18
CA PRO A 189 21.81 -9.41 5.79
C PRO A 189 20.98 -9.20 7.05
N VAL A 190 21.59 -8.55 8.02
CA VAL A 190 20.89 -8.07 9.22
C VAL A 190 20.42 -6.64 8.94
N LEU A 191 19.12 -6.44 8.97
CA LEU A 191 18.50 -5.14 8.84
C LEU A 191 17.96 -4.74 10.20
N ASP A 192 18.37 -3.58 10.70
CA ASP A 192 17.94 -3.06 12.02
C ASP A 192 18.14 -4.02 13.20
N GLY A 193 19.20 -4.82 13.17
CA GLY A 193 19.52 -5.78 14.24
C GLY A 193 18.80 -7.13 14.12
N SER A 194 17.99 -7.33 13.08
CA SER A 194 17.29 -8.58 12.82
C SER A 194 17.44 -9.03 11.38
N ARG A 195 17.23 -10.31 11.13
CA ARG A 195 17.07 -10.83 9.76
C ARG A 195 15.72 -10.38 9.20
N PRO A 196 15.56 -10.28 7.86
CA PRO A 196 14.26 -10.06 7.24
C PRO A 196 13.22 -11.07 7.73
N ASN A 197 11.97 -10.64 7.84
CA ASN A 197 10.87 -11.52 8.24
C ASN A 197 10.71 -12.68 7.27
N CYS A 198 10.37 -13.85 7.82
CA CYS A 198 10.07 -15.06 7.06
C CYS A 198 8.64 -15.50 7.41
N GLU A 199 7.68 -15.08 6.59
CA GLU A 199 6.24 -15.24 6.87
C GLU A 199 5.65 -16.33 5.97
N PHE A 200 5.94 -17.60 6.30
CA PHE A 200 5.41 -18.77 5.61
C PHE A 200 4.62 -19.70 6.52
N GLY A 201 3.86 -20.61 5.91
CA GLY A 201 3.22 -21.70 6.60
C GLY A 201 2.07 -21.24 7.50
N ASN A 202 1.22 -20.37 7.02
CA ASN A 202 0.06 -19.93 7.78
C ASN A 202 -1.04 -20.98 7.77
N THR A 203 -0.95 -21.92 8.69
CA THR A 203 -1.92 -23.02 8.86
C THR A 203 -3.31 -22.57 9.25
N ALA A 204 -3.50 -21.29 9.63
CA ALA A 204 -4.83 -20.73 9.88
C ALA A 204 -5.66 -20.60 8.58
N HIS A 205 -4.99 -20.39 7.44
CA HIS A 205 -5.63 -20.30 6.13
C HIS A 205 -5.60 -21.61 5.35
N ASN A 206 -4.52 -22.37 5.49
CA ASN A 206 -4.37 -23.69 4.84
C ASN A 206 -3.79 -24.68 5.85
N VAL A 207 -4.61 -25.57 6.33
CA VAL A 207 -4.21 -26.56 7.36
C VAL A 207 -3.12 -27.54 6.89
N ASN A 208 -2.87 -27.60 5.58
CA ASN A 208 -1.83 -28.44 4.99
C ASN A 208 -0.51 -27.70 4.78
N ASP A 209 -0.46 -26.38 5.07
CA ASP A 209 0.79 -25.63 4.98
C ASP A 209 1.79 -26.13 6.01
N ALA A 210 3.05 -26.12 5.62
CA ALA A 210 4.16 -26.38 6.52
C ALA A 210 4.97 -25.08 6.71
N PRO A 211 5.37 -24.76 7.94
CA PRO A 211 6.29 -23.65 8.17
C PRO A 211 7.57 -23.84 7.37
N PHE A 212 8.05 -22.78 6.74
CA PHE A 212 9.32 -22.73 6.04
C PHE A 212 10.23 -21.70 6.69
N GLU A 213 11.46 -22.06 6.97
CA GLU A 213 12.46 -21.13 7.47
C GLU A 213 13.27 -20.56 6.30
N CYS A 214 13.36 -19.24 6.20
CA CYS A 214 14.21 -18.59 5.22
C CYS A 214 15.67 -18.96 5.44
N ASN A 215 16.40 -19.04 4.34
CA ASN A 215 17.81 -19.43 4.30
C ASN A 215 18.68 -18.27 3.79
N ASN A 216 19.93 -18.51 3.38
CA ASN A 216 20.80 -17.43 2.90
C ASN A 216 20.51 -17.05 1.44
N LYS A 217 19.76 -17.85 0.68
CA LYS A 217 19.31 -17.53 -0.68
C LYS A 217 17.94 -16.88 -0.67
N LEU A 218 16.96 -17.49 -0.08
CA LEU A 218 15.65 -16.89 0.19
C LEU A 218 15.72 -16.18 1.55
N VAL A 219 16.18 -14.95 1.53
CA VAL A 219 16.56 -14.22 2.77
C VAL A 219 15.37 -13.71 3.59
N GLY A 220 14.20 -13.59 2.96
CA GLY A 220 12.98 -13.15 3.66
C GLY A 220 11.76 -13.24 2.76
N ALA A 221 10.60 -13.28 3.38
CA ALA A 221 9.30 -13.18 2.72
C ALA A 221 8.34 -12.44 3.63
N ARG A 222 7.47 -11.63 3.04
CA ARG A 222 6.45 -10.88 3.78
C ARG A 222 5.12 -10.94 3.04
N GLN A 223 4.09 -11.24 3.77
CA GLN A 223 2.73 -11.14 3.30
C GLN A 223 2.28 -9.66 3.29
N MET A 224 1.64 -9.23 2.20
CA MET A 224 1.16 -7.86 2.02
C MET A 224 -0.32 -7.88 1.62
N LEU A 225 -1.14 -8.60 2.38
CA LEU A 225 -2.57 -8.80 2.08
C LEU A 225 -3.50 -7.89 2.92
N ASP A 226 -2.97 -6.96 3.70
CA ASP A 226 -3.77 -6.18 4.65
C ASP A 226 -4.88 -5.39 3.93
N THR A 227 -4.56 -4.69 2.85
CA THR A 227 -5.55 -3.95 2.05
C THR A 227 -6.59 -4.89 1.44
N TYR A 228 -6.15 -6.02 0.89
CA TYR A 228 -7.06 -7.01 0.30
C TYR A 228 -8.02 -7.58 1.34
N ARG A 229 -7.53 -7.91 2.52
CA ARG A 229 -8.35 -8.42 3.63
C ARG A 229 -9.38 -7.39 4.09
N LEU A 230 -9.00 -6.13 4.21
CA LEU A 230 -9.93 -5.05 4.52
C LEU A 230 -11.02 -4.93 3.44
N TYR A 231 -10.64 -5.00 2.16
CA TYR A 231 -11.56 -4.90 1.04
C TYR A 231 -12.61 -6.03 1.02
N ILE A 232 -12.20 -7.28 1.30
CA ILE A 232 -13.12 -8.42 1.34
C ILE A 232 -13.82 -8.61 2.70
N GLY A 233 -13.54 -7.74 3.68
CA GLY A 233 -14.11 -7.84 5.03
C GLY A 233 -13.57 -9.00 5.86
N ALA A 234 -12.41 -9.55 5.52
CA ALA A 234 -11.75 -10.58 6.31
C ALA A 234 -10.96 -9.93 7.46
N GLU A 235 -11.06 -10.45 8.65
CA GLU A 235 -10.23 -10.02 9.78
C GLU A 235 -8.76 -10.34 9.52
N ALA A 236 -7.87 -9.42 9.95
CA ALA A 236 -6.42 -9.53 9.79
C ALA A 236 -5.80 -10.55 10.76
#